data_db3794a9dc5c268b5eb7040b72168711
#
_entry.id   db3794a9dc5c268b5eb7040b72168711
#
_cell.length_a   1.000
_cell.length_b   1.000
_cell.length_c   1.000
_cell.angle_alpha   90.00
_cell.angle_beta   90.00
_cell.angle_gamma   90.00
#
_symmetry.space_group_name_H-M   'P 1'
#
loop_
_entity.id
_entity.type
_entity.pdbx_description
1 polymer ?
#
loop_
_entity_poly.entity_id
_entity_poly.type
_entity_poly.pdbx_seq_one_letter_code
_entity_poly.pdbx_strand_id
1 'polypeptide(L)'
;MRKITRRSFLAAAAACGAAAALTACGGSSASSAAASSAAPASSAAASAAADGQKFTIGICQLVQHAALDAATQGFEDALTASFGENVTFDFQNAQGDSATCATIANGFVSSGVALIMANATPALQAAQAATN
;
A
#
# COMPACT_ATOMS: atom_id res chain seq x y z
N MET A 1 5.52 29.33 -22.12
CA MET A 1 5.14 28.19 -21.27
C MET A 1 5.49 28.53 -19.82
N ARG A 2 4.51 28.79 -18.96
CA ARG A 2 4.73 29.14 -17.55
C ARG A 2 4.87 27.86 -16.74
N LYS A 3 6.00 27.70 -16.09
CA LYS A 3 6.25 26.57 -15.17
C LYS A 3 5.44 26.78 -13.90
N ILE A 4 4.45 25.93 -13.67
CA ILE A 4 3.64 25.93 -12.45
C ILE A 4 4.45 25.24 -11.36
N THR A 5 4.91 26.00 -10.39
CA THR A 5 5.69 25.50 -9.25
C THR A 5 4.71 24.94 -8.20
N ARG A 6 5.04 23.81 -7.58
CA ARG A 6 4.24 23.12 -6.56
C ARG A 6 3.77 24.00 -5.39
N ARG A 7 4.44 25.13 -5.15
CA ARG A 7 4.06 26.14 -4.15
C ARG A 7 2.82 26.95 -4.51
N SER A 8 2.45 27.04 -5.79
CA SER A 8 1.28 27.80 -6.25
C SER A 8 -0.04 27.03 -6.07
N PHE A 9 0.02 25.72 -5.85
CA PHE A 9 -1.16 24.89 -5.69
C PHE A 9 -1.76 24.99 -4.27
N LEU A 10 -0.95 25.31 -3.28
CA LEU A 10 -1.37 25.40 -1.87
C LEU A 10 -2.02 26.75 -1.51
N ALA A 11 -1.89 27.77 -2.36
CA ALA A 11 -2.45 29.10 -2.10
C ALA A 11 -3.88 29.32 -2.63
N ALA A 12 -4.42 28.37 -3.41
CA ALA A 12 -5.75 28.50 -4.02
C ALA A 12 -6.89 27.80 -3.25
N ALA A 13 -6.60 27.12 -2.13
CA ALA A 13 -7.59 26.36 -1.36
C ALA A 13 -8.16 27.09 -0.14
N ALA A 14 -7.86 28.38 0.04
CA ALA A 14 -8.24 29.13 1.25
C ALA A 14 -9.33 30.17 1.06
N ALA A 15 -10.18 30.07 0.05
CA ALA A 15 -11.25 31.05 -0.18
C ALA A 15 -12.55 30.40 -0.67
N CYS A 16 -13.20 29.59 0.15
CA CYS A 16 -14.65 29.32 0.07
C CYS A 16 -15.12 28.78 1.42
N GLY A 17 -15.20 29.67 2.38
CA GLY A 17 -15.93 29.47 3.63
C GLY A 17 -17.04 30.50 3.72
N ALA A 18 -18.22 30.04 4.10
CA ALA A 18 -19.39 30.77 4.60
C ALA A 18 -20.55 30.95 3.62
N ALA A 19 -21.62 30.32 3.93
CA ALA A 19 -23.00 30.75 4.11
C ALA A 19 -23.95 29.59 3.86
N ALA A 20 -24.64 29.26 4.80
CA ALA A 20 -25.89 29.54 5.51
C ALA A 20 -26.81 28.34 5.34
N ALA A 21 -27.13 27.70 6.39
CA ALA A 21 -28.28 27.74 7.29
C ALA A 21 -29.69 27.63 6.63
N LEU A 22 -30.46 26.66 7.20
CA LEU A 22 -31.92 26.62 7.38
C LEU A 22 -32.78 26.24 6.18
N THR A 23 -33.54 25.19 6.27
CA THR A 23 -34.85 24.97 6.89
C THR A 23 -35.29 23.55 6.60
N ALA A 24 -35.54 22.73 7.55
CA ALA A 24 -36.80 22.48 8.22
C ALA A 24 -37.86 21.72 7.40
N CYS A 25 -38.23 20.60 7.97
CA CYS A 25 -39.56 19.99 8.09
C CYS A 25 -40.15 19.19 6.92
N GLY A 26 -40.42 17.96 7.22
CA GLY A 26 -41.66 17.35 6.81
C GLY A 26 -41.63 15.98 6.17
N GLY A 27 -41.98 14.92 6.94
CA GLY A 27 -42.73 13.83 6.34
C GLY A 27 -42.01 12.48 6.16
N SER A 28 -42.12 11.68 7.19
CA SER A 28 -42.47 10.23 7.23
C SER A 28 -42.01 9.26 6.12
N SER A 29 -41.42 8.21 6.65
CA SER A 29 -41.56 6.78 6.32
C SER A 29 -40.32 6.10 5.80
N ALA A 30 -39.71 5.37 6.73
CA ALA A 30 -39.18 4.02 6.65
C ALA A 30 -38.39 3.59 5.39
N SER A 31 -37.11 3.44 5.54
CA SER A 31 -36.47 2.13 5.37
C SER A 31 -34.99 2.21 5.79
N SER A 32 -34.67 1.36 6.70
CA SER A 32 -33.34 1.11 7.22
C SER A 32 -32.33 0.77 6.13
N ALA A 33 -31.32 1.59 5.98
CA ALA A 33 -30.04 1.15 5.47
C ALA A 33 -28.97 1.80 6.34
N ALA A 34 -28.51 1.06 7.31
CA ALA A 34 -27.35 1.41 8.11
C ALA A 34 -26.13 1.45 7.20
N ALA A 35 -25.81 2.63 6.71
CA ALA A 35 -24.48 2.89 6.16
C ALA A 35 -23.52 2.98 7.35
N SER A 36 -22.87 1.87 7.63
CA SER A 36 -21.76 1.80 8.56
C SER A 36 -20.62 2.62 7.95
N SER A 37 -20.51 3.89 8.30
CA SER A 37 -19.31 4.68 8.10
C SER A 37 -18.21 4.09 8.97
N ALA A 38 -17.49 3.12 8.45
CA ALA A 38 -16.21 2.75 8.99
C ALA A 38 -15.24 3.91 8.70
N ALA A 39 -15.03 4.75 9.69
CA ALA A 39 -13.89 5.65 9.70
C ALA A 39 -12.62 4.80 9.52
N PRO A 40 -11.69 5.20 8.64
CA PRO A 40 -10.40 4.54 8.62
C PRO A 40 -9.74 4.82 9.98
N ALA A 41 -9.63 3.78 10.78
CA ALA A 41 -8.73 3.81 11.92
C ALA A 41 -7.34 4.04 11.35
N SER A 42 -6.85 5.26 11.50
CA SER A 42 -5.46 5.59 11.28
C SER A 42 -4.67 4.79 12.30
N SER A 43 -4.28 3.58 11.92
CA SER A 43 -3.26 2.85 12.64
C SER A 43 -1.99 3.68 12.52
N ALA A 44 -1.73 4.48 13.54
CA ALA A 44 -0.39 4.95 13.80
C ALA A 44 0.45 3.67 14.01
N ALA A 45 1.05 3.18 12.93
CA ALA A 45 2.09 2.19 13.02
C ALA A 45 3.18 2.83 13.87
N ALA A 46 3.26 2.40 15.12
CA ALA A 46 4.38 2.71 15.97
C ALA A 46 5.62 2.29 15.21
N SER A 47 6.41 3.26 14.82
CA SER A 47 7.77 3.08 14.34
C SER A 47 8.56 2.52 15.51
N ALA A 48 8.45 1.23 15.74
CA ALA A 48 9.43 0.50 16.55
C ALA A 48 10.69 0.48 15.70
N ALA A 49 11.57 1.43 15.94
CA ALA A 49 12.95 1.34 15.51
C ALA A 49 13.49 0.02 16.05
N ALA A 50 13.55 -0.98 15.18
CA ALA A 50 14.15 -2.26 15.50
C ALA A 50 15.67 -2.04 15.53
N ASP A 51 16.16 -1.76 16.72
CA ASP A 51 17.55 -1.50 17.01
C ASP A 51 18.36 -2.76 16.64
N GLY A 52 19.04 -2.73 15.47
CA GLY A 52 19.99 -3.76 15.05
C GLY A 52 19.41 -5.05 14.45
N GLN A 53 18.09 -5.21 14.32
CA GLN A 53 17.51 -6.41 13.72
C GLN A 53 17.51 -6.29 12.18
N LYS A 54 18.11 -7.26 11.50
CA LYS A 54 18.08 -7.35 10.04
C LYS A 54 16.83 -8.05 9.57
N PHE A 55 16.19 -7.48 8.54
CA PHE A 55 14.98 -8.02 7.92
C PHE A 55 15.26 -8.38 6.47
N THR A 56 14.83 -9.56 6.07
CA THR A 56 14.77 -9.93 4.66
C THR A 56 13.32 -9.81 4.18
N ILE A 57 13.11 -9.06 3.11
CA ILE A 57 11.82 -8.83 2.50
C ILE A 57 11.79 -9.56 1.16
N GLY A 58 10.85 -10.49 0.99
CA GLY A 58 10.62 -11.15 -0.29
C GLY A 58 9.73 -10.29 -1.18
N ILE A 59 10.09 -10.13 -2.44
CA ILE A 59 9.29 -9.41 -3.45
C ILE A 59 8.95 -10.37 -4.58
N CYS A 60 7.67 -10.70 -4.71
CA CYS A 60 7.13 -11.50 -5.81
C CYS A 60 6.43 -10.59 -6.81
N GLN A 61 7.05 -10.37 -7.95
CA GLN A 61 6.48 -9.61 -9.06
C GLN A 61 6.01 -10.56 -10.16
N LEU A 62 4.77 -10.39 -10.65
CA LEU A 62 4.22 -11.30 -11.67
C LEU A 62 4.97 -11.20 -12.99
N VAL A 63 5.22 -9.99 -13.47
CA VAL A 63 5.81 -9.74 -14.79
C VAL A 63 6.59 -8.43 -14.77
N GLN A 64 7.58 -8.30 -15.61
CA GLN A 64 8.27 -7.04 -15.84
C GLN A 64 7.37 -6.06 -16.59
N HIS A 65 7.04 -4.94 -15.95
CA HIS A 65 6.23 -3.88 -16.52
C HIS A 65 6.55 -2.57 -15.80
N ALA A 66 6.70 -1.49 -16.55
CA ALA A 66 7.13 -0.19 -16.01
C ALA A 66 6.34 0.29 -14.76
N ALA A 67 5.02 0.03 -14.72
CA ALA A 67 4.21 0.39 -13.55
C ALA A 67 4.49 -0.50 -12.34
N LEU A 68 4.73 -1.79 -12.54
CA LEU A 68 5.07 -2.72 -11.46
C LEU A 68 6.49 -2.47 -10.96
N ASP A 69 7.42 -2.20 -11.87
CA ASP A 69 8.80 -1.87 -11.54
C ASP A 69 8.87 -0.59 -10.71
N ALA A 70 8.09 0.45 -11.10
CA ALA A 70 8.00 1.70 -10.33
C ALA A 70 7.38 1.49 -8.93
N ALA A 71 6.39 0.61 -8.80
CA ALA A 71 5.78 0.28 -7.51
C ALA A 71 6.77 -0.47 -6.61
N THR A 72 7.50 -1.44 -7.15
CA THR A 72 8.55 -2.17 -6.44
C THR A 72 9.66 -1.24 -5.99
N GLN A 73 10.16 -0.38 -6.89
CA GLN A 73 11.18 0.61 -6.56
C GLN A 73 10.76 1.55 -5.43
N GLY A 74 9.53 2.10 -5.52
CA GLY A 74 9.01 2.98 -4.47
C GLY A 74 8.85 2.29 -3.11
N PHE A 75 8.52 1.01 -3.11
CA PHE A 75 8.46 0.20 -1.90
C PHE A 75 9.87 -0.02 -1.29
N GLU A 76 10.85 -0.39 -2.10
CA GLU A 76 12.24 -0.57 -1.69
C GLU A 76 12.85 0.73 -1.15
N ASP A 77 12.64 1.86 -1.85
CA ASP A 77 13.11 3.17 -1.44
C ASP A 77 12.54 3.59 -0.07
N ALA A 78 11.24 3.37 0.15
CA ALA A 78 10.57 3.71 1.40
C ALA A 78 11.09 2.88 2.59
N LEU A 79 11.30 1.58 2.39
CA LEU A 79 11.83 0.71 3.43
C LEU A 79 13.31 0.99 3.71
N THR A 80 14.10 1.24 2.66
CA THR A 80 15.50 1.63 2.81
C THR A 80 15.63 2.96 3.56
N ALA A 81 14.76 3.92 3.29
CA ALA A 81 14.73 5.19 4.02
C ALA A 81 14.37 5.01 5.51
N SER A 82 13.56 4.00 5.84
CA SER A 82 13.09 3.75 7.21
C SER A 82 14.03 2.86 8.02
N PHE A 83 14.62 1.85 7.40
CA PHE A 83 15.40 0.80 8.08
C PHE A 83 16.90 0.83 7.71
N GLY A 84 17.30 1.60 6.70
CA GLY A 84 18.68 1.73 6.27
C GLY A 84 19.28 0.37 5.85
N GLU A 85 20.42 0.05 6.39
CA GLU A 85 21.15 -1.21 6.12
C GLU A 85 20.56 -2.45 6.81
N ASN A 86 19.50 -2.27 7.62
CA ASN A 86 18.84 -3.38 8.32
C ASN A 86 17.78 -4.09 7.46
N VAL A 87 17.52 -3.62 6.25
CA VAL A 87 16.60 -4.27 5.31
C VAL A 87 17.37 -4.82 4.10
N THR A 88 17.01 -6.04 3.70
CA THR A 88 17.54 -6.70 2.49
C THR A 88 16.35 -7.18 1.66
N PHE A 89 16.42 -7.04 0.34
CA PHE A 89 15.35 -7.44 -0.56
C PHE A 89 15.76 -8.68 -1.36
N ASP A 90 14.85 -9.66 -1.40
CA ASP A 90 14.92 -10.82 -2.30
C ASP A 90 13.84 -10.64 -3.37
N PHE A 91 14.25 -10.15 -4.54
CA PHE A 91 13.37 -9.88 -5.67
C PHE A 91 13.28 -11.08 -6.61
N GLN A 92 12.05 -11.57 -6.84
CA GLN A 92 11.76 -12.68 -7.75
C GLN A 92 10.68 -12.27 -8.74
N ASN A 93 10.88 -12.60 -10.04
CA ASN A 93 9.93 -12.34 -11.11
C ASN A 93 9.34 -13.65 -11.63
N ALA A 94 8.01 -13.75 -11.62
CA ALA A 94 7.31 -14.96 -12.06
C ALA A 94 7.10 -15.04 -13.58
N GLN A 95 7.52 -14.02 -14.33
CA GLN A 95 7.47 -13.97 -15.80
C GLN A 95 6.09 -14.24 -16.41
N GLY A 96 5.04 -13.80 -15.70
CA GLY A 96 3.65 -13.95 -16.13
C GLY A 96 2.98 -15.26 -15.71
N ASP A 97 3.71 -16.16 -15.06
CA ASP A 97 3.17 -17.47 -14.65
C ASP A 97 2.74 -17.50 -13.18
N SER A 98 1.46 -17.80 -12.95
CA SER A 98 0.88 -17.88 -11.61
C SER A 98 1.39 -19.08 -10.79
N ALA A 99 1.77 -20.19 -11.45
CA ALA A 99 2.34 -21.35 -10.76
C ALA A 99 3.75 -21.03 -10.24
N THR A 100 4.50 -20.24 -10.99
CA THR A 100 5.78 -19.71 -10.55
C THR A 100 5.63 -18.77 -9.37
N CYS A 101 4.57 -17.93 -9.31
CA CYS A 101 4.27 -17.13 -8.11
C CYS A 101 4.11 -18.00 -6.86
N ALA A 102 3.41 -19.13 -6.97
CA ALA A 102 3.24 -20.05 -5.84
C ALA A 102 4.58 -20.67 -5.38
N THR A 103 5.43 -21.02 -6.33
CA THR A 103 6.77 -21.55 -6.02
C THR A 103 7.63 -20.51 -5.30
N ILE A 104 7.62 -19.26 -5.79
CA ILE A 104 8.33 -18.12 -5.17
C ILE A 104 7.81 -17.86 -3.76
N ALA A 105 6.49 -17.79 -3.59
CA ALA A 105 5.88 -17.52 -2.28
C ALA A 105 6.23 -18.60 -1.24
N ASN A 106 6.16 -19.87 -1.61
CA ASN A 106 6.58 -20.98 -0.76
C ASN A 106 8.08 -20.92 -0.44
N GLY A 107 8.91 -20.51 -1.39
CA GLY A 107 10.35 -20.29 -1.19
C GLY A 107 10.60 -19.21 -0.14
N PHE A 108 9.89 -18.10 -0.20
CA PHE A 108 9.99 -17.02 0.80
C PHE A 108 9.57 -17.44 2.20
N VAL A 109 8.47 -18.20 2.32
CA VAL A 109 8.04 -18.75 3.60
C VAL A 109 9.08 -19.70 4.16
N SER A 110 9.65 -20.57 3.33
CA SER A 110 10.68 -21.54 3.72
C SER A 110 11.98 -20.86 4.15
N SER A 111 12.34 -19.74 3.54
CA SER A 111 13.53 -18.95 3.90
C SER A 111 13.29 -18.01 5.09
N GLY A 112 12.06 -17.93 5.59
CA GLY A 112 11.73 -17.14 6.77
C GLY A 112 11.85 -15.62 6.55
N VAL A 113 11.47 -15.13 5.38
CA VAL A 113 11.41 -13.67 5.13
C VAL A 113 10.45 -13.00 6.10
N ALA A 114 10.78 -11.79 6.54
CA ALA A 114 9.98 -11.05 7.51
C ALA A 114 8.66 -10.53 6.92
N LEU A 115 8.64 -10.28 5.60
CA LEU A 115 7.49 -9.75 4.88
C LEU A 115 7.55 -10.23 3.42
N ILE A 116 6.40 -10.47 2.81
CA ILE A 116 6.28 -10.72 1.37
C ILE A 116 5.50 -9.57 0.73
N MET A 117 6.16 -8.84 -0.17
CA MET A 117 5.52 -7.88 -1.06
C MET A 117 5.06 -8.61 -2.32
N ALA A 118 3.76 -8.68 -2.54
CA ALA A 118 3.18 -9.32 -3.71
C ALA A 118 2.69 -8.27 -4.72
N ASN A 119 3.34 -8.20 -5.86
CA ASN A 119 3.06 -7.21 -6.90
C ASN A 119 2.28 -7.84 -8.06
N ALA A 120 0.99 -7.66 -8.05
CA ALA A 120 -0.09 -8.16 -8.90
C ALA A 120 -0.95 -9.25 -8.24
N THR A 121 -2.20 -9.39 -8.72
CA THR A 121 -3.20 -10.29 -8.13
C THR A 121 -2.75 -11.75 -8.02
N PRO A 122 -2.16 -12.40 -9.04
CA PRO A 122 -1.70 -13.77 -8.90
C PRO A 122 -0.60 -13.95 -7.85
N ALA A 123 0.32 -12.97 -7.74
CA ALA A 123 1.35 -12.97 -6.71
C ALA A 123 0.74 -12.86 -5.30
N LEU A 124 -0.29 -12.00 -5.13
CA LEU A 124 -0.98 -11.84 -3.85
C LEU A 124 -1.73 -13.12 -3.44
N GLN A 125 -2.42 -13.76 -4.39
CA GLN A 125 -3.11 -15.02 -4.13
C GLN A 125 -2.13 -16.13 -3.72
N ALA A 126 -0.98 -16.20 -4.39
CA ALA A 126 0.09 -17.13 -4.07
C ALA A 126 0.67 -16.89 -2.67
N ALA A 127 0.96 -15.64 -2.33
CA ALA A 127 1.46 -15.27 -1.01
C ALA A 127 0.45 -15.61 0.10
N GLN A 128 -0.83 -15.29 -0.10
CA GLN A 128 -1.89 -15.64 0.83
C GLN A 128 -2.00 -17.17 1.04
N ALA A 129 -1.94 -17.95 -0.03
CA ALA A 129 -2.01 -19.41 0.07
C ALA A 129 -0.80 -20.02 0.78
N ALA A 130 0.37 -19.40 0.66
CA ALA A 130 1.61 -19.88 1.28
C ALA A 130 1.74 -19.51 2.76
N THR A 131 1.03 -18.46 3.23
CA THR A 131 1.16 -17.92 4.60
C THR A 131 -0.01 -18.26 5.53
N ASN A 132 -1.02 -18.99 5.05
CA ASN A 132 -2.18 -19.45 5.85
C ASN A 132 -1.90 -20.76 6.59
#